data_5d51e3ff59434e6e549e5c6f82a80384
#
_entry.id   5d51e3ff59434e6e549e5c6f82a80384
#
_cell.length_a   1.000
_cell.length_b   1.000
_cell.length_c   1.000
_cell.angle_alpha   90.00
_cell.angle_beta   90.00
_cell.angle_gamma   90.00
#
_symmetry.space_group_name_H-M   'P 1'
#
loop_
_entity.id
_entity.type
_entity.pdbx_description
1 polymer ?
#
loop_
_entity_poly.entity_id
_entity_poly.type
_entity_poly.pdbx_seq_one_letter_code
_entity_poly.pdbx_strand_id
1 'polypeptide(L)'
;MSRTIGFIGFGNMAGAIAKGWIASGLDAESLYACAGHYEKLQEKCNVMGGVHALRTPVEVAEASEIVLIAVKPYMIADVIGPIREKLAGKIVISVAAGYDFDRYASEKLLPETAHLLCTCPNTPVSIQKGIFVIEQKNSLTEEEYKEVEELLSRISLVIPVASNLLGIAGTVSGCGPAFVALFIEALGDAGVMYGIPRKTAYQMVSRMIEGTAAMQLATGQHPGAMKDDVCSPAGTTIRGIAALEENGFRAAVIDAIKAIQTK
;
A
#
# COMPACT_ATOMS: atom_id res chain seq x y z
N MET A 1 24.24 2.73 -10.98
CA MET A 1 23.27 2.09 -11.89
C MET A 1 22.04 1.75 -11.07
N SER A 2 20.85 2.01 -11.57
CA SER A 2 19.59 1.62 -10.87
C SER A 2 19.51 0.09 -10.92
N ARG A 3 19.22 -0.56 -9.76
CA ARG A 3 19.02 -2.01 -9.72
C ARG A 3 17.80 -2.42 -10.51
N THR A 4 17.82 -3.62 -11.05
CA THR A 4 16.67 -4.24 -11.71
C THR A 4 15.67 -4.76 -10.68
N ILE A 5 14.37 -4.55 -10.92
CA ILE A 5 13.30 -4.88 -9.97
C ILE A 5 12.31 -5.84 -10.63
N GLY A 6 12.07 -6.98 -9.98
CA GLY A 6 11.15 -8.00 -10.45
C GLY A 6 9.90 -8.13 -9.60
N PHE A 7 8.78 -8.31 -10.24
CA PHE A 7 7.50 -8.56 -9.57
C PHE A 7 7.07 -10.01 -9.80
N ILE A 8 7.03 -10.79 -8.75
CA ILE A 8 6.41 -12.12 -8.76
C ILE A 8 4.95 -11.97 -8.33
N GLY A 9 4.06 -12.00 -9.33
CA GLY A 9 2.67 -11.56 -9.22
C GLY A 9 2.50 -10.10 -9.61
N PHE A 10 1.66 -9.83 -10.63
CA PHE A 10 1.42 -8.46 -11.14
C PHE A 10 -0.08 -8.12 -11.10
N GLY A 11 -0.63 -8.20 -9.88
CA GLY A 11 -2.01 -7.81 -9.57
C GLY A 11 -2.19 -6.30 -9.42
N ASN A 12 -3.24 -5.89 -8.69
CA ASN A 12 -3.53 -4.47 -8.46
C ASN A 12 -2.44 -3.77 -7.68
N MET A 13 -1.92 -4.41 -6.60
CA MET A 13 -0.90 -3.79 -5.75
C MET A 13 0.43 -3.63 -6.48
N ALA A 14 0.95 -4.68 -7.11
CA ALA A 14 2.18 -4.62 -7.90
C ALA A 14 2.07 -3.60 -9.03
N GLY A 15 0.93 -3.56 -9.75
CA GLY A 15 0.68 -2.56 -10.78
C GLY A 15 0.63 -1.13 -10.24
N ALA A 16 0.07 -0.92 -9.03
CA ALA A 16 0.06 0.39 -8.37
C ALA A 16 1.48 0.84 -8.00
N ILE A 17 2.30 -0.07 -7.45
CA ILE A 17 3.70 0.20 -7.11
C ILE A 17 4.52 0.55 -8.36
N ALA A 18 4.45 -0.29 -9.40
CA ALA A 18 5.15 -0.05 -10.67
C ALA A 18 4.77 1.31 -11.28
N LYS A 19 3.45 1.61 -11.34
CA LYS A 19 2.96 2.90 -11.82
C LYS A 19 3.49 4.07 -11.02
N GLY A 20 3.50 3.97 -9.70
CA GLY A 20 4.02 5.00 -8.81
C GLY A 20 5.52 5.24 -9.03
N TRP A 21 6.32 4.18 -9.13
CA TRP A 21 7.75 4.28 -9.38
C TRP A 21 8.07 4.90 -10.74
N ILE A 22 7.39 4.47 -11.80
CA ILE A 22 7.55 5.07 -13.13
C ILE A 22 7.20 6.56 -13.10
N ALA A 23 6.08 6.92 -12.45
CA ALA A 23 5.68 8.32 -12.30
C ALA A 23 6.66 9.14 -11.42
N SER A 24 7.44 8.49 -10.53
CA SER A 24 8.51 9.12 -9.75
C SER A 24 9.85 9.25 -10.50
N GLY A 25 9.90 8.82 -11.77
CA GLY A 25 11.09 8.90 -12.62
C GLY A 25 11.96 7.63 -12.57
N LEU A 26 11.46 6.49 -12.07
CA LEU A 26 12.15 5.22 -12.22
C LEU A 26 12.02 4.75 -13.68
N ASP A 27 13.11 4.25 -14.24
CA ASP A 27 13.11 3.69 -15.59
C ASP A 27 12.24 2.44 -15.67
N ALA A 28 11.21 2.47 -16.50
CA ALA A 28 10.31 1.34 -16.70
C ALA A 28 11.03 0.09 -17.24
N GLU A 29 12.10 0.27 -18.02
CA GLU A 29 12.90 -0.83 -18.55
C GLU A 29 13.71 -1.58 -17.49
N SER A 30 13.85 -1.01 -16.28
CA SER A 30 14.42 -1.72 -15.12
C SER A 30 13.44 -2.65 -14.42
N LEU A 31 12.15 -2.68 -14.84
CA LEU A 31 11.08 -3.43 -14.21
C LEU A 31 10.72 -4.69 -14.99
N TYR A 32 10.66 -5.81 -14.28
CA TYR A 32 10.31 -7.13 -14.80
C TYR A 32 9.10 -7.67 -14.02
N ALA A 33 8.19 -8.38 -14.69
CA ALA A 33 7.00 -8.89 -14.03
C ALA A 33 6.55 -10.23 -14.58
N CYS A 34 6.01 -11.10 -13.70
CA CYS A 34 5.26 -12.28 -14.13
C CYS A 34 3.89 -12.35 -13.44
N ALA A 35 2.94 -13.01 -14.06
CA ALA A 35 1.61 -13.25 -13.50
C ALA A 35 1.00 -14.53 -14.10
N GLY A 36 -0.04 -15.07 -13.43
CA GLY A 36 -0.70 -16.29 -13.88
C GLY A 36 -1.41 -16.20 -15.25
N HIS A 37 -1.72 -14.98 -15.72
CA HIS A 37 -2.31 -14.72 -17.04
C HIS A 37 -1.39 -13.81 -17.85
N TYR A 38 -0.57 -14.42 -18.68
CA TYR A 38 0.48 -13.72 -19.42
C TYR A 38 -0.05 -12.64 -20.37
N GLU A 39 -1.12 -12.90 -21.11
CA GLU A 39 -1.69 -11.96 -22.07
C GLU A 39 -2.17 -10.67 -21.38
N LYS A 40 -2.87 -10.82 -20.22
CA LYS A 40 -3.29 -9.68 -19.40
C LYS A 40 -2.11 -8.92 -18.80
N LEU A 41 -1.03 -9.63 -18.44
CA LEU A 41 0.20 -9.00 -17.97
C LEU A 41 0.82 -8.16 -19.08
N GLN A 42 0.95 -8.72 -20.27
CA GLN A 42 1.54 -8.06 -21.42
C GLN A 42 0.79 -6.78 -21.80
N GLU A 43 -0.55 -6.81 -21.80
CA GLU A 43 -1.38 -5.61 -22.00
C GLU A 43 -1.07 -4.53 -20.98
N LYS A 44 -0.99 -4.89 -19.69
CA LYS A 44 -0.65 -3.94 -18.60
C LYS A 44 0.76 -3.36 -18.77
N CYS A 45 1.75 -4.20 -19.07
CA CYS A 45 3.12 -3.77 -19.29
C CYS A 45 3.25 -2.84 -20.50
N ASN A 46 2.55 -3.11 -21.60
CA ASN A 46 2.51 -2.26 -22.79
C ASN A 46 1.95 -0.85 -22.46
N VAL A 47 0.89 -0.78 -21.64
CA VAL A 47 0.31 0.52 -21.20
C VAL A 47 1.28 1.30 -20.31
N MET A 48 2.14 0.63 -19.54
CA MET A 48 3.14 1.26 -18.68
C MET A 48 4.41 1.68 -19.43
N GLY A 49 4.62 1.19 -20.64
CA GLY A 49 5.72 1.58 -21.54
C GLY A 49 7.11 1.22 -20.99
N GLY A 50 7.59 0.00 -21.31
CA GLY A 50 8.95 -0.45 -20.97
C GLY A 50 9.04 -1.56 -19.92
N VAL A 51 7.98 -1.84 -19.15
CA VAL A 51 7.97 -2.95 -18.19
C VAL A 51 8.02 -4.29 -18.95
N HIS A 52 8.97 -5.15 -18.60
CA HIS A 52 9.18 -6.44 -19.24
C HIS A 52 8.24 -7.50 -18.69
N ALA A 53 7.32 -7.98 -19.53
CA ALA A 53 6.46 -9.12 -19.21
C ALA A 53 7.21 -10.43 -19.42
N LEU A 54 7.42 -11.20 -18.36
CA LEU A 54 8.05 -12.51 -18.36
C LEU A 54 7.01 -13.60 -18.06
N ARG A 55 7.29 -14.83 -18.50
CA ARG A 55 6.33 -15.93 -18.41
C ARG A 55 6.34 -16.60 -17.04
N THR A 56 7.49 -16.64 -16.38
CA THR A 56 7.71 -17.46 -15.18
C THR A 56 8.35 -16.66 -14.05
N PRO A 57 8.11 -17.06 -12.78
CA PRO A 57 8.84 -16.52 -11.62
C PRO A 57 10.35 -16.74 -11.70
N VAL A 58 10.81 -17.80 -12.35
CA VAL A 58 12.23 -18.10 -12.58
C VAL A 58 12.87 -17.00 -13.42
N GLU A 59 12.27 -16.67 -14.57
CA GLU A 59 12.78 -15.60 -15.44
C GLU A 59 12.85 -14.26 -14.72
N VAL A 60 11.84 -13.93 -13.89
CA VAL A 60 11.85 -12.71 -13.07
C VAL A 60 12.97 -12.72 -12.05
N ALA A 61 13.15 -13.85 -11.33
CA ALA A 61 14.22 -13.97 -10.35
C ALA A 61 15.60 -13.85 -11.00
N GLU A 62 15.81 -14.38 -12.20
CA GLU A 62 17.09 -14.29 -12.92
C GLU A 62 17.37 -12.87 -13.44
N ALA A 63 16.34 -12.15 -13.87
CA ALA A 63 16.48 -10.80 -14.43
C ALA A 63 16.62 -9.69 -13.37
N SER A 64 16.37 -9.98 -12.09
CA SER A 64 16.19 -8.93 -11.07
C SER A 64 17.11 -9.08 -9.88
N GLU A 65 17.57 -7.94 -9.35
CA GLU A 65 18.37 -7.86 -8.11
C GLU A 65 17.46 -7.66 -6.88
N ILE A 66 16.35 -6.93 -7.05
CA ILE A 66 15.30 -6.76 -6.05
C ILE A 66 14.06 -7.50 -6.54
N VAL A 67 13.50 -8.38 -5.71
CA VAL A 67 12.32 -9.17 -6.07
C VAL A 67 11.17 -8.85 -5.12
N LEU A 68 10.05 -8.34 -5.67
CA LEU A 68 8.82 -8.14 -4.92
C LEU A 68 7.93 -9.38 -5.03
N ILE A 69 7.60 -9.96 -3.88
CA ILE A 69 6.60 -11.04 -3.78
C ILE A 69 5.23 -10.41 -3.59
N ALA A 70 4.42 -10.41 -4.67
CA ALA A 70 3.11 -9.75 -4.73
C ALA A 70 1.98 -10.71 -5.15
N VAL A 71 2.15 -12.00 -4.90
CA VAL A 71 1.11 -13.01 -5.05
C VAL A 71 0.19 -13.03 -3.82
N LYS A 72 -0.96 -13.70 -3.94
CA LYS A 72 -1.85 -13.88 -2.80
C LYS A 72 -1.19 -14.76 -1.73
N PRO A 73 -1.43 -14.52 -0.42
CA PRO A 73 -0.77 -15.24 0.66
C PRO A 73 -0.80 -16.77 0.51
N TYR A 74 -1.93 -17.34 0.13
CA TYR A 74 -2.10 -18.78 -0.06
C TYR A 74 -1.30 -19.39 -1.23
N MET A 75 -0.73 -18.54 -2.11
CA MET A 75 0.07 -18.97 -3.26
C MET A 75 1.57 -18.90 -3.00
N ILE A 76 2.02 -18.32 -1.90
CA ILE A 76 3.44 -18.01 -1.68
C ILE A 76 4.28 -19.27 -1.72
N ALA A 77 3.92 -20.30 -0.97
CA ALA A 77 4.69 -21.54 -0.89
C ALA A 77 4.82 -22.21 -2.26
N ASP A 78 3.72 -22.29 -3.02
CA ASP A 78 3.69 -22.92 -4.34
C ASP A 78 4.49 -22.14 -5.39
N VAL A 79 4.52 -20.81 -5.30
CA VAL A 79 5.19 -19.94 -6.28
C VAL A 79 6.67 -19.76 -5.94
N ILE A 80 7.00 -19.60 -4.66
CA ILE A 80 8.36 -19.30 -4.21
C ILE A 80 9.18 -20.57 -4.00
N GLY A 81 8.57 -21.66 -3.52
CA GLY A 81 9.27 -22.93 -3.29
C GLY A 81 10.11 -23.39 -4.49
N PRO A 82 9.57 -23.49 -5.70
CA PRO A 82 10.32 -23.92 -6.90
C PRO A 82 11.49 -23.01 -7.30
N ILE A 83 11.45 -21.74 -6.93
CA ILE A 83 12.49 -20.74 -7.28
C ILE A 83 13.34 -20.30 -6.11
N ARG A 84 13.19 -20.95 -4.95
CA ARG A 84 13.84 -20.58 -3.68
C ARG A 84 15.33 -20.27 -3.86
N GLU A 85 16.07 -21.16 -4.48
CA GLU A 85 17.52 -21.02 -4.65
C GLU A 85 17.91 -19.88 -5.63
N LYS A 86 17.01 -19.46 -6.51
CA LYS A 86 17.23 -18.31 -7.41
C LYS A 86 17.15 -16.97 -6.66
N LEU A 87 16.62 -16.97 -5.44
CA LEU A 87 16.50 -15.78 -4.58
C LEU A 87 17.75 -15.59 -3.68
N ALA A 88 18.73 -16.50 -3.73
CA ALA A 88 19.96 -16.37 -2.98
C ALA A 88 20.71 -15.06 -3.30
N GLY A 89 21.12 -14.32 -2.27
CA GLY A 89 21.84 -13.05 -2.38
C GLY A 89 21.02 -11.88 -2.96
N LYS A 90 19.70 -12.04 -3.08
CA LYS A 90 18.82 -10.97 -3.57
C LYS A 90 18.09 -10.28 -2.45
N ILE A 91 17.74 -9.01 -2.68
CA ILE A 91 16.77 -8.29 -1.84
C ILE A 91 15.38 -8.79 -2.19
N VAL A 92 14.66 -9.30 -1.21
CA VAL A 92 13.28 -9.78 -1.34
C VAL A 92 12.36 -8.89 -0.52
N ILE A 93 11.42 -8.23 -1.19
CA ILE A 93 10.41 -7.38 -0.54
C ILE A 93 9.06 -8.11 -0.64
N SER A 94 8.53 -8.55 0.50
CA SER A 94 7.20 -9.15 0.54
C SER A 94 6.13 -8.06 0.74
N VAL A 95 5.11 -8.06 -0.12
CA VAL A 95 3.89 -7.24 0.06
C VAL A 95 2.67 -8.11 0.37
N ALA A 96 2.88 -9.34 0.80
CA ALA A 96 1.82 -10.31 1.07
C ALA A 96 1.23 -10.11 2.47
N ALA A 97 -0.06 -9.81 2.54
CA ALA A 97 -0.75 -9.64 3.81
C ALA A 97 -0.69 -10.91 4.68
N GLY A 98 -0.39 -10.75 5.98
CA GLY A 98 -0.32 -11.85 6.93
C GLY A 98 0.95 -12.71 6.84
N TYR A 99 1.98 -12.26 6.10
CA TYR A 99 3.31 -12.83 6.09
C TYR A 99 4.31 -11.84 6.68
N ASP A 100 4.87 -12.20 7.84
CA ASP A 100 5.96 -11.51 8.49
C ASP A 100 7.28 -12.27 8.33
N PHE A 101 8.35 -11.71 8.85
CA PHE A 101 9.69 -12.30 8.80
C PHE A 101 9.74 -13.70 9.41
N ASP A 102 9.11 -13.87 10.58
CA ASP A 102 9.13 -15.15 11.30
C ASP A 102 8.37 -16.24 10.56
N ARG A 103 7.31 -15.90 9.87
CA ARG A 103 6.57 -16.84 9.04
C ARG A 103 7.39 -17.31 7.84
N TYR A 104 8.06 -16.40 7.13
CA TYR A 104 8.98 -16.79 6.05
C TYR A 104 10.08 -17.71 6.54
N ALA A 105 10.65 -17.43 7.73
CA ALA A 105 11.70 -18.25 8.33
C ALA A 105 11.19 -19.62 8.75
N SER A 106 10.04 -19.70 9.44
CA SER A 106 9.46 -20.96 9.94
C SER A 106 9.01 -21.88 8.80
N GLU A 107 8.46 -21.33 7.72
CA GLU A 107 8.06 -22.08 6.53
C GLU A 107 9.23 -22.36 5.57
N LYS A 108 10.45 -21.88 5.90
CA LYS A 108 11.70 -22.03 5.10
C LYS A 108 11.52 -21.65 3.63
N LEU A 109 10.78 -20.58 3.37
CA LEU A 109 10.39 -20.15 2.03
C LEU A 109 11.54 -19.52 1.23
N LEU A 110 12.53 -18.97 1.91
CA LEU A 110 13.70 -18.32 1.31
C LEU A 110 14.99 -18.99 1.74
N PRO A 111 16.06 -18.93 0.95
CA PRO A 111 17.39 -19.36 1.39
C PRO A 111 17.91 -18.37 2.46
N GLU A 112 18.81 -18.84 3.34
CA GLU A 112 19.39 -18.02 4.41
C GLU A 112 20.18 -16.80 3.88
N THR A 113 20.62 -16.87 2.64
CA THR A 113 21.35 -15.79 1.96
C THR A 113 20.43 -14.77 1.28
N ALA A 114 19.12 -14.95 1.30
CA ALA A 114 18.20 -13.94 0.80
C ALA A 114 17.97 -12.85 1.86
N HIS A 115 17.91 -11.59 1.42
CA HIS A 115 17.74 -10.43 2.28
C HIS A 115 16.28 -9.99 2.25
N LEU A 116 15.51 -10.36 3.29
CA LEU A 116 14.05 -10.19 3.35
C LEU A 116 13.62 -8.94 4.11
N LEU A 117 12.68 -8.20 3.52
CA LEU A 117 11.88 -7.16 4.18
C LEU A 117 10.38 -7.44 3.96
N CYS A 118 9.62 -7.60 5.04
CA CYS A 118 8.16 -7.73 4.97
C CYS A 118 7.47 -6.37 5.08
N THR A 119 6.46 -6.15 4.23
CA THR A 119 5.82 -4.84 4.10
C THR A 119 4.32 -4.95 3.84
N CYS A 120 3.59 -3.89 4.17
CA CYS A 120 2.16 -3.73 3.84
C CYS A 120 1.95 -2.37 3.15
N PRO A 121 1.95 -2.32 1.81
CA PRO A 121 1.61 -1.11 1.05
C PRO A 121 0.10 -0.90 0.92
N ASN A 122 -0.28 0.32 0.49
CA ASN A 122 -1.64 0.61 0.08
C ASN A 122 -1.73 1.20 -1.34
N THR A 123 -2.91 1.21 -1.94
CA THR A 123 -3.12 1.57 -3.36
C THR A 123 -2.73 2.99 -3.75
N PRO A 124 -2.79 4.04 -2.88
CA PRO A 124 -2.34 5.38 -3.23
C PRO A 124 -0.85 5.52 -3.59
N VAL A 125 -0.04 4.47 -3.42
CA VAL A 125 1.34 4.42 -3.95
C VAL A 125 1.37 4.73 -5.46
N SER A 126 0.30 4.42 -6.19
CA SER A 126 0.20 4.67 -7.65
C SER A 126 0.25 6.15 -8.04
N ILE A 127 0.00 7.04 -7.09
CA ILE A 127 0.03 8.50 -7.26
C ILE A 127 1.02 9.16 -6.28
N GLN A 128 1.98 8.41 -5.74
CA GLN A 128 3.01 8.88 -4.81
C GLN A 128 2.46 9.45 -3.48
N LYS A 129 1.29 8.97 -3.07
CA LYS A 129 0.61 9.36 -1.82
C LYS A 129 0.31 8.14 -0.95
N GLY A 130 1.11 7.09 -1.12
CA GLY A 130 0.91 5.83 -0.41
C GLY A 130 1.52 5.78 0.98
N ILE A 131 1.36 4.61 1.58
CA ILE A 131 2.04 4.18 2.79
C ILE A 131 2.67 2.83 2.50
N PHE A 132 3.93 2.66 2.93
CA PHE A 132 4.52 1.35 3.16
C PHE A 132 4.73 1.19 4.66
N VAL A 133 3.92 0.37 5.30
CA VAL A 133 4.26 -0.15 6.63
C VAL A 133 5.32 -1.22 6.42
N ILE A 134 6.47 -1.08 7.08
CA ILE A 134 7.58 -2.02 6.96
C ILE A 134 7.86 -2.68 8.31
N GLU A 135 8.20 -3.95 8.30
CA GLU A 135 8.59 -4.67 9.50
C GLU A 135 10.00 -4.27 9.93
N GLN A 136 10.19 -3.92 11.21
CA GLN A 136 11.51 -3.60 11.75
C GLN A 136 12.46 -4.81 11.71
N LYS A 137 11.91 -6.01 11.92
CA LYS A 137 12.67 -7.25 11.79
C LYS A 137 12.86 -7.58 10.31
N ASN A 138 14.11 -7.59 9.86
CA ASN A 138 14.48 -7.86 8.47
C ASN A 138 15.89 -8.46 8.42
N SER A 139 16.35 -8.90 7.26
CA SER A 139 17.71 -9.41 7.05
C SER A 139 18.52 -8.59 6.04
N LEU A 140 18.11 -7.36 5.75
CA LEU A 140 18.85 -6.44 4.90
C LEU A 140 20.11 -5.96 5.62
N THR A 141 21.17 -5.70 4.86
CA THR A 141 22.31 -4.91 5.35
C THR A 141 21.90 -3.45 5.55
N GLU A 142 22.68 -2.65 6.27
CA GLU A 142 22.38 -1.22 6.45
C GLU A 142 22.32 -0.46 5.11
N GLU A 143 23.17 -0.83 4.15
CA GLU A 143 23.21 -0.21 2.83
C GLU A 143 21.96 -0.57 2.03
N GLU A 144 21.57 -1.84 2.01
CA GLU A 144 20.35 -2.31 1.35
C GLU A 144 19.09 -1.72 1.99
N TYR A 145 19.06 -1.61 3.30
CA TYR A 145 17.92 -0.98 4.00
C TYR A 145 17.73 0.47 3.56
N LYS A 146 18.81 1.26 3.53
CA LYS A 146 18.76 2.65 3.04
C LYS A 146 18.30 2.74 1.60
N GLU A 147 18.84 1.89 0.74
CA GLU A 147 18.47 1.84 -0.68
C GLU A 147 16.98 1.51 -0.86
N VAL A 148 16.49 0.49 -0.15
CA VAL A 148 15.07 0.09 -0.19
C VAL A 148 14.18 1.19 0.40
N GLU A 149 14.56 1.79 1.52
CA GLU A 149 13.82 2.91 2.12
C GLU A 149 13.71 4.10 1.16
N GLU A 150 14.80 4.48 0.49
CA GLU A 150 14.80 5.53 -0.54
C GLU A 150 13.89 5.17 -1.71
N LEU A 151 13.93 3.91 -2.17
CA LEU A 151 13.08 3.42 -3.26
C LEU A 151 11.59 3.50 -2.90
N LEU A 152 11.22 3.04 -1.70
CA LEU A 152 9.85 3.07 -1.20
C LEU A 152 9.36 4.51 -0.93
N SER A 153 10.24 5.37 -0.42
CA SER A 153 9.93 6.77 -0.10
C SER A 153 9.60 7.62 -1.33
N ARG A 154 10.00 7.19 -2.53
CA ARG A 154 9.60 7.87 -3.78
C ARG A 154 8.08 7.89 -4.00
N ILE A 155 7.36 6.91 -3.44
CA ILE A 155 5.93 6.70 -3.71
C ILE A 155 5.07 6.64 -2.46
N SER A 156 5.68 6.77 -1.28
CA SER A 156 4.99 6.55 -0.01
C SER A 156 5.65 7.23 1.18
N LEU A 157 4.91 7.34 2.26
CA LEU A 157 5.44 7.47 3.60
C LEU A 157 5.82 6.07 4.10
N VAL A 158 7.08 5.86 4.45
CA VAL A 158 7.59 4.59 4.99
C VAL A 158 7.48 4.63 6.51
N ILE A 159 6.80 3.63 7.10
CA ILE A 159 6.53 3.57 8.54
C ILE A 159 7.04 2.23 9.09
N PRO A 160 8.18 2.22 9.81
CA PRO A 160 8.66 1.01 10.46
C PRO A 160 7.83 0.67 11.71
N VAL A 161 7.46 -0.61 11.85
CA VAL A 161 6.71 -1.11 13.01
C VAL A 161 7.29 -2.43 13.51
N ALA A 162 7.09 -2.72 14.80
CA ALA A 162 7.43 -4.03 15.35
C ALA A 162 6.60 -5.15 14.69
N SER A 163 7.14 -6.37 14.61
CA SER A 163 6.52 -7.52 13.93
C SER A 163 5.07 -7.77 14.35
N ASN A 164 4.79 -7.70 15.64
CA ASN A 164 3.44 -7.89 16.20
C ASN A 164 2.44 -6.80 15.80
N LEU A 165 2.89 -5.66 15.28
CA LEU A 165 2.05 -4.55 14.82
C LEU A 165 1.89 -4.52 13.29
N LEU A 166 2.69 -5.28 12.53
CA LEU A 166 2.64 -5.27 11.07
C LEU A 166 1.23 -5.56 10.53
N GLY A 167 0.56 -6.55 11.09
CA GLY A 167 -0.79 -6.96 10.67
C GLY A 167 -1.83 -5.87 10.89
N ILE A 168 -1.90 -5.28 12.09
CA ILE A 168 -2.87 -4.22 12.40
C ILE A 168 -2.55 -2.92 11.68
N ALA A 169 -1.28 -2.53 11.58
CA ALA A 169 -0.87 -1.35 10.83
C ALA A 169 -1.19 -1.50 9.33
N GLY A 170 -0.94 -2.71 8.77
CA GLY A 170 -1.36 -3.06 7.41
C GLY A 170 -2.88 -3.02 7.21
N THR A 171 -3.67 -3.42 8.21
CA THR A 171 -5.14 -3.31 8.16
C THR A 171 -5.58 -1.85 8.13
N VAL A 172 -5.07 -1.02 9.02
CA VAL A 172 -5.43 0.42 9.09
C VAL A 172 -5.05 1.13 7.78
N SER A 173 -3.84 0.93 7.28
CA SER A 173 -3.35 1.61 6.08
C SER A 173 -3.88 1.01 4.78
N GLY A 174 -4.03 -0.31 4.71
CA GLY A 174 -4.41 -1.03 3.49
C GLY A 174 -5.91 -1.09 3.24
N CYS A 175 -6.75 -1.19 4.29
CA CYS A 175 -8.21 -1.16 4.18
C CYS A 175 -8.75 0.27 4.23
N GLY A 176 -8.06 1.18 4.90
CA GLY A 176 -8.45 2.59 5.05
C GLY A 176 -8.87 3.30 3.77
N PRO A 177 -8.20 3.12 2.63
CA PRO A 177 -8.62 3.72 1.36
C PRO A 177 -10.06 3.38 0.94
N ALA A 178 -10.53 2.15 1.22
CA ALA A 178 -11.92 1.77 0.94
C ALA A 178 -12.91 2.48 1.88
N PHE A 179 -12.55 2.67 3.15
CA PHE A 179 -13.38 3.40 4.11
C PHE A 179 -13.47 4.89 3.75
N VAL A 180 -12.35 5.47 3.32
CA VAL A 180 -12.33 6.86 2.81
C VAL A 180 -13.17 6.99 1.55
N ALA A 181 -13.13 6.03 0.63
CA ALA A 181 -13.97 6.03 -0.58
C ALA A 181 -15.47 6.00 -0.22
N LEU A 182 -15.87 5.17 0.75
CA LEU A 182 -17.23 5.13 1.26
C LEU A 182 -17.66 6.48 1.89
N PHE A 183 -16.76 7.12 2.64
CA PHE A 183 -17.00 8.45 3.22
C PHE A 183 -17.14 9.53 2.15
N ILE A 184 -16.29 9.49 1.09
CA ILE A 184 -16.41 10.39 -0.09
C ILE A 184 -17.79 10.23 -0.75
N GLU A 185 -18.22 8.98 -0.94
CA GLU A 185 -19.50 8.66 -1.55
C GLU A 185 -20.66 9.19 -0.72
N ALA A 186 -20.68 8.94 0.60
CA ALA A 186 -21.72 9.39 1.51
C ALA A 186 -21.86 10.92 1.56
N LEU A 187 -20.74 11.66 1.67
CA LEU A 187 -20.76 13.12 1.62
C LEU A 187 -21.15 13.65 0.24
N GLY A 188 -20.73 12.95 -0.82
CA GLY A 188 -21.14 13.27 -2.19
C GLY A 188 -22.64 13.11 -2.38
N ASP A 189 -23.25 12.05 -1.84
CA ASP A 189 -24.68 11.81 -1.84
C ASP A 189 -25.43 12.92 -1.10
N ALA A 190 -24.96 13.29 0.09
CA ALA A 190 -25.52 14.40 0.84
C ALA A 190 -25.49 15.71 0.02
N GLY A 191 -24.38 16.01 -0.66
CA GLY A 191 -24.28 17.16 -1.55
C GLY A 191 -25.31 17.14 -2.68
N VAL A 192 -25.52 15.97 -3.29
CA VAL A 192 -26.53 15.80 -4.36
C VAL A 192 -27.94 15.98 -3.85
N MET A 193 -28.27 15.50 -2.63
CA MET A 193 -29.57 15.71 -2.00
C MET A 193 -29.94 17.22 -1.88
N TYR A 194 -28.91 18.07 -1.76
CA TYR A 194 -29.08 19.54 -1.68
C TYR A 194 -28.75 20.27 -2.99
N GLY A 195 -28.73 19.56 -4.13
CA GLY A 195 -28.66 20.16 -5.47
C GLY A 195 -27.25 20.34 -6.05
N ILE A 196 -26.20 19.89 -5.41
CA ILE A 196 -24.84 19.92 -5.99
C ILE A 196 -24.75 18.85 -7.07
N PRO A 197 -24.28 19.16 -8.31
CA PRO A 197 -24.03 18.14 -9.31
C PRO A 197 -23.04 17.07 -8.82
N ARG A 198 -23.30 15.79 -9.07
CA ARG A 198 -22.53 14.63 -8.58
C ARG A 198 -21.02 14.79 -8.76
N LYS A 199 -20.59 15.16 -9.98
CA LYS A 199 -19.17 15.35 -10.30
C LYS A 199 -18.52 16.43 -9.41
N THR A 200 -19.22 17.55 -9.22
CA THR A 200 -18.76 18.65 -8.39
C THR A 200 -18.69 18.24 -6.91
N ALA A 201 -19.72 17.54 -6.41
CA ALA A 201 -19.74 17.04 -5.04
C ALA A 201 -18.52 16.15 -4.74
N TYR A 202 -18.22 15.18 -5.61
CA TYR A 202 -17.04 14.32 -5.43
C TYR A 202 -15.71 15.10 -5.50
N GLN A 203 -15.57 16.06 -6.40
CA GLN A 203 -14.36 16.90 -6.47
C GLN A 203 -14.16 17.72 -5.18
N MET A 204 -15.22 18.33 -4.67
CA MET A 204 -15.18 19.12 -3.42
C MET A 204 -14.81 18.23 -2.22
N VAL A 205 -15.49 17.10 -2.05
CA VAL A 205 -15.25 16.18 -0.93
C VAL A 205 -13.85 15.60 -0.97
N SER A 206 -13.40 15.12 -2.12
CA SER A 206 -12.05 14.55 -2.26
C SER A 206 -10.96 15.58 -1.94
N ARG A 207 -11.11 16.81 -2.44
CA ARG A 207 -10.14 17.89 -2.16
C ARG A 207 -10.14 18.31 -0.69
N MET A 208 -11.31 18.35 -0.06
CA MET A 208 -11.44 18.65 1.37
C MET A 208 -10.72 17.59 2.21
N ILE A 209 -10.93 16.29 1.93
CA ILE A 209 -10.27 15.20 2.65
C ILE A 209 -8.74 15.24 2.46
N GLU A 210 -8.28 15.42 1.21
CA GLU A 210 -6.85 15.55 0.91
C GLU A 210 -6.23 16.71 1.69
N GLY A 211 -6.87 17.88 1.67
CA GLY A 211 -6.38 19.06 2.38
C GLY A 211 -6.34 18.89 3.90
N THR A 212 -7.38 18.29 4.47
CA THR A 212 -7.45 18.03 5.92
C THR A 212 -6.36 17.05 6.38
N ALA A 213 -6.17 15.96 5.62
CA ALA A 213 -5.11 14.99 5.92
C ALA A 213 -3.71 15.60 5.74
N ALA A 214 -3.48 16.36 4.69
CA ALA A 214 -2.21 17.06 4.45
C ALA A 214 -1.89 18.08 5.56
N MET A 215 -2.89 18.81 6.03
CA MET A 215 -2.75 19.76 7.13
C MET A 215 -2.36 19.04 8.44
N GLN A 216 -2.98 17.90 8.75
CA GLN A 216 -2.62 17.11 9.92
C GLN A 216 -1.17 16.62 9.86
N LEU A 217 -0.73 16.08 8.71
CA LEU A 217 0.64 15.62 8.51
C LEU A 217 1.66 16.76 8.62
N ALA A 218 1.33 17.93 8.08
CA ALA A 218 2.24 19.09 8.10
C ALA A 218 2.39 19.73 9.48
N THR A 219 1.32 19.73 10.27
CA THR A 219 1.29 20.42 11.58
C THR A 219 1.52 19.50 12.76
N GLY A 220 1.24 18.21 12.62
CA GLY A 220 1.21 17.25 13.74
C GLY A 220 0.10 17.53 14.76
N GLN A 221 -0.83 18.44 14.46
CA GLN A 221 -1.91 18.83 15.37
C GLN A 221 -2.81 17.64 15.69
N HIS A 222 -3.25 17.56 16.96
CA HIS A 222 -4.17 16.51 17.38
C HIS A 222 -5.51 16.64 16.62
N PRO A 223 -6.05 15.55 16.03
CA PRO A 223 -7.29 15.61 15.23
C PRO A 223 -8.49 16.22 15.94
N GLY A 224 -8.60 16.03 17.27
CA GLY A 224 -9.62 16.67 18.09
C GLY A 224 -9.51 18.20 18.10
N ALA A 225 -8.30 18.74 18.21
CA ALA A 225 -8.06 20.18 18.14
C ALA A 225 -8.37 20.73 16.73
N MET A 226 -7.95 20.03 15.67
CA MET A 226 -8.32 20.40 14.30
C MET A 226 -9.84 20.47 14.08
N LYS A 227 -10.59 19.53 14.67
CA LYS A 227 -12.05 19.54 14.68
C LYS A 227 -12.59 20.77 15.40
N ASP A 228 -12.04 21.10 16.58
CA ASP A 228 -12.48 22.24 17.40
C ASP A 228 -12.22 23.58 16.68
N ASP A 229 -11.11 23.72 15.98
CA ASP A 229 -10.76 24.94 15.23
C ASP A 229 -11.81 25.31 14.15
N VAL A 230 -12.58 24.35 13.65
CA VAL A 230 -13.64 24.57 12.68
C VAL A 230 -15.05 24.53 13.30
N CYS A 231 -15.15 24.38 14.63
CA CYS A 231 -16.41 24.30 15.37
C CYS A 231 -16.66 25.56 16.20
N SER A 232 -17.20 26.61 15.57
CA SER A 232 -17.62 27.81 16.31
C SER A 232 -18.80 27.52 17.25
N PRO A 233 -18.92 28.26 18.41
CA PRO A 233 -20.07 28.14 19.31
C PRO A 233 -21.40 28.34 18.58
N ALA A 234 -22.36 27.42 18.76
CA ALA A 234 -23.67 27.37 18.09
C ALA A 234 -23.62 27.28 16.56
N GLY A 235 -22.43 27.06 15.96
CA GLY A 235 -22.22 27.00 14.51
C GLY A 235 -22.86 25.77 13.82
N THR A 236 -22.78 25.74 12.51
CA THR A 236 -23.31 24.63 11.71
C THR A 236 -22.46 23.38 11.85
N THR A 237 -21.14 23.53 11.94
CA THR A 237 -20.19 22.41 12.02
C THR A 237 -20.41 21.58 13.28
N ILE A 238 -20.55 22.21 14.46
CA ILE A 238 -20.73 21.46 15.71
C ILE A 238 -22.07 20.70 15.74
N ARG A 239 -23.11 21.21 15.07
CA ARG A 239 -24.39 20.47 14.92
C ARG A 239 -24.23 19.24 14.05
N GLY A 240 -23.45 19.34 12.98
CA GLY A 240 -23.11 18.19 12.13
C GLY A 240 -22.27 17.13 12.87
N ILE A 241 -21.29 17.57 13.69
CA ILE A 241 -20.51 16.66 14.54
C ILE A 241 -21.41 15.95 15.55
N ALA A 242 -22.32 16.66 16.22
CA ALA A 242 -23.28 16.05 17.16
C ALA A 242 -24.10 14.95 16.50
N ALA A 243 -24.63 15.20 15.30
CA ALA A 243 -25.39 14.21 14.55
C ALA A 243 -24.53 12.98 14.16
N LEU A 244 -23.26 13.15 13.80
CA LEU A 244 -22.35 12.03 13.53
C LEU A 244 -22.09 11.19 14.79
N GLU A 245 -21.89 11.85 15.95
CA GLU A 245 -21.68 11.15 17.23
C GLU A 245 -22.96 10.39 17.66
N GLU A 246 -24.14 11.01 17.56
CA GLU A 246 -25.43 10.38 17.87
C GLU A 246 -25.68 9.13 17.04
N ASN A 247 -25.22 9.12 15.76
CA ASN A 247 -25.32 7.97 14.87
C ASN A 247 -24.12 6.99 14.96
N GLY A 248 -23.27 7.15 15.96
CA GLY A 248 -22.21 6.17 16.29
C GLY A 248 -21.05 6.14 15.30
N PHE A 249 -20.72 7.25 14.63
CA PHE A 249 -19.67 7.30 13.60
C PHE A 249 -18.35 6.70 14.08
N ARG A 250 -17.88 7.08 15.30
CA ARG A 250 -16.62 6.54 15.85
C ARG A 250 -16.71 5.04 16.10
N ALA A 251 -17.82 4.57 16.65
CA ALA A 251 -18.03 3.15 16.91
C ALA A 251 -17.99 2.35 15.60
N ALA A 252 -18.68 2.83 14.56
CA ALA A 252 -18.71 2.18 13.25
C ALA A 252 -17.30 2.03 12.64
N VAL A 253 -16.47 3.08 12.71
CA VAL A 253 -15.08 3.04 12.21
C VAL A 253 -14.21 2.06 13.01
N ILE A 254 -14.32 2.08 14.34
CA ILE A 254 -13.59 1.15 15.22
C ILE A 254 -14.03 -0.30 14.97
N ASP A 255 -15.33 -0.53 14.86
CA ASP A 255 -15.89 -1.87 14.65
C ASP A 255 -15.54 -2.44 13.27
N ALA A 256 -15.38 -1.59 12.24
CA ALA A 256 -14.87 -2.02 10.94
C ALA A 256 -13.45 -2.63 11.06
N ILE A 257 -12.58 -2.02 11.85
CA ILE A 257 -11.23 -2.59 12.12
C ILE A 257 -11.33 -3.88 12.95
N LYS A 258 -12.17 -3.90 14.00
CA LYS A 258 -12.37 -5.12 14.81
C LYS A 258 -12.86 -6.28 13.96
N ALA A 259 -13.81 -6.06 13.05
CA ALA A 259 -14.35 -7.08 12.16
C ALA A 259 -13.30 -7.73 11.26
N ILE A 260 -12.23 -6.99 10.90
CA ILE A 260 -11.11 -7.51 10.11
C ILE A 260 -10.13 -8.31 10.99
N GLN A 261 -9.95 -7.89 12.23
CA GLN A 261 -9.00 -8.52 13.16
C GLN A 261 -9.58 -9.77 13.86
N THR A 262 -10.90 -9.89 13.95
CA THR A 262 -11.56 -11.09 14.47
C THR A 262 -11.50 -12.19 13.41
N LYS A 263 -10.67 -13.21 13.64
CA LYS A 263 -10.64 -14.46 12.86
C LYS A 263 -11.54 -15.48 13.50
#